data_a9d2547ccff5fced8b9fafa667bf7ba0
#
_entry.id   a9d2547ccff5fced8b9fafa667bf7ba0
#
_cell.length_a   1.000
_cell.length_b   1.000
_cell.length_c   1.000
_cell.angle_alpha   90.00
_cell.angle_beta   90.00
_cell.angle_gamma   90.00
#
_symmetry.space_group_name_H-M   'P 1'
#
loop_
_entity.id
_entity.type
_entity.pdbx_description
1 polymer ?
#
loop_
_entity_poly.entity_id
_entity_poly.type
_entity_poly.pdbx_seq_one_letter_code
_entity_poly.pdbx_strand_id
1 'polypeptide(L)'
;MGLRRFIYFLLMKFAKKKQGISMIFNSTNVKPAISFYSLTGVKNNGESFSFETLKGKKVLLVNTASACGYTPQYDELEKLYESNKELLVIIAFPANDFGAQEQGSDEQIAAFCKVNFGVTFPIMKKGGVIRNS
;
A
#
# COMPACT_ATOMS: atom_id res chain seq x y z
N MET A 1 -8.09 -24.16 -12.33
CA MET A 1 -7.93 -23.36 -11.11
C MET A 1 -7.16 -24.22 -10.11
N GLY A 2 -5.90 -23.87 -9.80
CA GLY A 2 -5.00 -24.80 -9.08
C GLY A 2 -5.41 -25.01 -7.62
N LEU A 3 -5.19 -26.20 -7.09
CA LEU A 3 -5.48 -26.65 -5.72
C LEU A 3 -4.98 -25.66 -4.64
N ARG A 4 -3.81 -25.03 -4.86
CA ARG A 4 -3.25 -23.99 -3.99
C ARG A 4 -4.16 -22.77 -3.85
N ARG A 5 -4.81 -22.33 -4.92
CA ARG A 5 -5.73 -21.19 -4.95
C ARG A 5 -7.04 -21.51 -4.20
N PHE A 6 -7.48 -22.76 -4.29
CA PHE A 6 -8.68 -23.24 -3.58
C PHE A 6 -8.43 -23.34 -2.07
N ILE A 7 -7.28 -23.90 -1.66
CA ILE A 7 -6.89 -24.00 -0.24
C ILE A 7 -6.73 -22.61 0.37
N TYR A 8 -6.11 -21.66 -0.34
CA TYR A 8 -5.97 -20.27 0.10
C TYR A 8 -7.34 -19.60 0.31
N PHE A 9 -8.27 -19.79 -0.64
CA PHE A 9 -9.63 -19.24 -0.53
C PHE A 9 -10.41 -19.83 0.65
N LEU A 10 -10.20 -21.11 0.93
CA LEU A 10 -10.81 -21.79 2.08
C LEU A 10 -10.25 -21.28 3.41
N LEU A 11 -8.92 -21.16 3.52
CA LEU A 11 -8.25 -20.60 4.72
C LEU A 11 -8.67 -19.16 4.99
N MET A 12 -8.83 -18.34 3.94
CA MET A 12 -9.26 -16.96 4.08
C MET A 12 -10.74 -16.82 4.51
N LYS A 13 -11.63 -17.76 4.13
CA LYS A 13 -13.00 -17.82 4.67
C LYS A 13 -13.03 -18.08 6.17
N PHE A 14 -12.13 -18.90 6.69
CA PHE A 14 -12.03 -19.18 8.13
C PHE A 14 -11.31 -18.04 8.89
N ALA A 15 -10.32 -17.37 8.28
CA ALA A 15 -9.64 -16.22 8.87
C ALA A 15 -10.57 -15.00 9.03
N LYS A 16 -11.53 -14.80 8.11
CA LYS A 16 -12.53 -13.70 8.20
C LYS A 16 -13.41 -13.74 9.45
N LYS A 17 -13.45 -14.86 10.19
CA LYS A 17 -14.33 -15.01 11.35
C LYS A 17 -13.73 -14.51 12.68
N LYS A 18 -12.46 -14.04 12.73
CA LYS A 18 -11.78 -13.70 13.98
C LYS A 18 -11.12 -12.32 14.06
N GLN A 19 -11.12 -11.51 13.01
CA GLN A 19 -10.67 -10.12 13.10
C GLN A 19 -11.81 -9.21 12.71
N GLY A 20 -12.51 -8.67 13.71
CA GLY A 20 -13.36 -7.51 13.53
C GLY A 20 -12.50 -6.39 12.96
N ILE A 21 -12.80 -5.93 11.74
CA ILE A 21 -12.20 -4.73 11.18
C ILE A 21 -12.65 -3.58 12.08
N SER A 22 -11.75 -3.12 12.95
CA SER A 22 -11.98 -1.93 13.76
C SER A 22 -11.74 -0.72 12.87
N MET A 23 -12.81 -0.07 12.42
CA MET A 23 -12.70 1.24 11.78
C MET A 23 -12.62 2.31 12.85
N ILE A 24 -11.57 3.11 12.79
CA ILE A 24 -11.39 4.28 13.66
C ILE A 24 -11.83 5.51 12.88
N PHE A 25 -12.79 6.24 13.43
CA PHE A 25 -13.28 7.49 12.86
C PHE A 25 -12.77 8.67 13.69
N ASN A 26 -12.44 9.78 13.03
CA ASN A 26 -12.16 11.04 13.69
C ASN A 26 -13.47 11.72 14.12
N SER A 27 -14.15 11.14 15.15
CA SER A 27 -15.44 11.62 15.64
C SER A 27 -15.40 13.01 16.27
N THR A 28 -14.21 13.47 16.69
CA THR A 28 -13.99 14.77 17.35
C THR A 28 -13.57 15.86 16.37
N ASN A 29 -13.47 15.57 15.07
CA ASN A 29 -13.03 16.49 14.03
C ASN A 29 -11.67 17.19 14.35
N VAL A 30 -10.78 16.51 15.05
CA VAL A 30 -9.43 16.99 15.33
C VAL A 30 -8.71 17.21 14.01
N LYS A 31 -8.27 18.44 13.79
CA LYS A 31 -7.45 18.78 12.63
C LYS A 31 -6.00 18.38 12.87
N PRO A 32 -5.28 17.85 11.87
CA PRO A 32 -3.86 17.57 11.99
C PRO A 32 -3.08 18.87 12.21
N ALA A 33 -2.01 18.81 13.00
CA ALA A 33 -1.12 19.95 13.24
C ALA A 33 -0.40 20.43 11.98
N ILE A 34 -0.19 19.51 11.02
CA ILE A 34 0.48 19.75 9.75
C ILE A 34 -0.46 19.35 8.63
N SER A 35 -0.56 20.17 7.58
CA SER A 35 -1.37 19.84 6.40
C SER A 35 -0.79 18.62 5.68
N PHE A 36 -1.64 17.68 5.27
CA PHE A 36 -1.26 16.55 4.43
C PHE A 36 -0.50 16.98 3.17
N TYR A 37 -0.91 18.07 2.55
CA TYR A 37 -0.30 18.57 1.31
C TYR A 37 1.03 19.31 1.52
N SER A 38 1.43 19.60 2.76
CA SER A 38 2.75 20.16 3.07
C SER A 38 3.81 19.08 3.32
N LEU A 39 3.42 17.80 3.30
CA LEU A 39 4.33 16.69 3.50
C LEU A 39 5.18 16.44 2.27
N THR A 40 6.37 15.90 2.50
CA THR A 40 7.25 15.36 1.46
C THR A 40 7.68 13.95 1.84
N GLY A 41 8.00 13.15 0.86
CA GLY A 41 8.52 11.79 1.04
C GLY A 41 9.61 11.48 0.02
N VAL A 42 10.13 10.28 0.07
CA VAL A 42 11.11 9.77 -0.89
C VAL A 42 10.54 8.51 -1.52
N LYS A 43 10.55 8.45 -2.85
CA LYS A 43 10.18 7.24 -3.58
C LYS A 43 11.28 6.18 -3.48
N ASN A 44 10.96 4.93 -3.78
CA ASN A 44 11.91 3.82 -3.75
C ASN A 44 13.09 3.96 -4.75
N ASN A 45 12.96 4.84 -5.74
CA ASN A 45 14.05 5.18 -6.66
C ASN A 45 14.91 6.38 -6.18
N GLY A 46 14.69 6.86 -4.96
CA GLY A 46 15.43 7.99 -4.36
C GLY A 46 14.89 9.38 -4.73
N GLU A 47 13.92 9.50 -5.62
CA GLU A 47 13.34 10.80 -5.97
C GLU A 47 12.46 11.36 -4.86
N SER A 48 12.54 12.68 -4.67
CA SER A 48 11.63 13.40 -3.77
C SER A 48 10.19 13.37 -4.30
N PHE A 49 9.24 13.19 -3.41
CA PHE A 49 7.80 13.19 -3.70
C PHE A 49 7.08 14.24 -2.86
N SER A 50 6.52 15.25 -3.52
CA SER A 50 5.72 16.28 -2.86
C SER A 50 4.25 15.90 -2.83
N PHE A 51 3.64 15.87 -1.64
CA PHE A 51 2.22 15.62 -1.47
C PHE A 51 1.35 16.78 -1.95
N GLU A 52 1.94 17.95 -2.22
CA GLU A 52 1.24 19.06 -2.84
C GLU A 52 0.67 18.71 -4.22
N THR A 53 1.35 17.84 -4.96
CA THR A 53 0.92 17.34 -6.27
C THR A 53 -0.38 16.53 -6.24
N LEU A 54 -0.83 16.14 -5.06
CA LEU A 54 -2.04 15.36 -4.84
C LEU A 54 -3.30 16.23 -4.65
N LYS A 55 -3.15 17.55 -4.59
CA LYS A 55 -4.29 18.46 -4.44
C LYS A 55 -5.33 18.24 -5.56
N GLY A 56 -6.60 18.18 -5.15
CA GLY A 56 -7.71 17.96 -6.08
C GLY A 56 -7.95 16.50 -6.48
N LYS A 57 -7.13 15.57 -6.04
CA LYS A 57 -7.29 14.13 -6.29
C LYS A 57 -7.71 13.38 -5.02
N LYS A 58 -8.40 12.27 -5.19
CA LYS A 58 -8.55 11.26 -4.14
C LYS A 58 -7.21 10.56 -3.94
N VAL A 59 -6.86 10.27 -2.70
CA VAL A 59 -5.58 9.62 -2.38
C VAL A 59 -5.86 8.33 -1.60
N LEU A 60 -5.31 7.22 -2.08
CA LEU A 60 -5.31 5.93 -1.40
C LEU A 60 -3.88 5.60 -0.96
N LEU A 61 -3.65 5.59 0.35
CA LEU A 61 -2.37 5.17 0.94
C LEU A 61 -2.48 3.69 1.33
N VAL A 62 -1.55 2.86 0.87
CA VAL A 62 -1.59 1.41 1.10
C VAL A 62 -0.26 0.93 1.66
N ASN A 63 -0.30 0.25 2.80
CA ASN A 63 0.86 -0.53 3.26
C ASN A 63 0.99 -1.79 2.41
N THR A 64 2.17 -2.08 1.93
CA THR A 64 2.43 -3.17 1.01
C THR A 64 3.58 -4.05 1.47
N ALA A 65 3.58 -5.30 0.99
CA ALA A 65 4.67 -6.25 1.19
C ALA A 65 4.70 -7.29 0.06
N SER A 66 5.91 -7.73 -0.32
CA SER A 66 6.13 -8.65 -1.44
C SER A 66 5.86 -10.12 -1.10
N ALA A 67 5.91 -10.50 0.18
CA ALA A 67 5.73 -11.89 0.65
C ALA A 67 4.46 -12.07 1.52
N CYS A 68 3.41 -11.30 1.26
CA CYS A 68 2.15 -11.33 1.99
C CYS A 68 1.09 -12.14 1.25
N GLY A 69 0.17 -12.78 2.00
CA GLY A 69 -1.00 -13.44 1.39
C GLY A 69 -1.91 -12.48 0.60
N TYR A 70 -1.82 -11.18 0.85
CA TYR A 70 -2.55 -10.13 0.13
C TYR A 70 -1.78 -9.51 -1.04
N THR A 71 -0.53 -9.90 -1.28
CA THR A 71 0.29 -9.40 -2.39
C THR A 71 -0.42 -9.43 -3.76
N PRO A 72 -1.26 -10.43 -4.10
CA PRO A 72 -2.02 -10.42 -5.35
C PRO A 72 -2.98 -9.24 -5.53
N GLN A 73 -3.29 -8.47 -4.47
CA GLN A 73 -4.09 -7.25 -4.57
C GLN A 73 -3.41 -6.13 -5.39
N TYR A 74 -2.10 -6.23 -5.63
CA TYR A 74 -1.42 -5.30 -6.55
C TYR A 74 -2.08 -5.27 -7.94
N ASP A 75 -2.58 -6.40 -8.45
CA ASP A 75 -3.30 -6.43 -9.73
C ASP A 75 -4.58 -5.59 -9.72
N GLU A 76 -5.34 -5.67 -8.61
CA GLU A 76 -6.58 -4.91 -8.46
C GLU A 76 -6.30 -3.42 -8.24
N LEU A 77 -5.25 -3.10 -7.47
CA LEU A 77 -4.82 -1.73 -7.23
C LEU A 77 -4.34 -1.08 -8.52
N GLU A 78 -3.55 -1.79 -9.34
CA GLU A 78 -3.08 -1.25 -10.62
C GLU A 78 -4.24 -1.00 -11.58
N LYS A 79 -5.18 -1.93 -11.71
CA LYS A 79 -6.39 -1.73 -12.53
C LYS A 79 -7.22 -0.54 -12.05
N LEU A 80 -7.37 -0.39 -10.74
CA LEU A 80 -8.08 0.74 -10.14
C LEU A 80 -7.38 2.06 -10.46
N TYR A 81 -6.05 2.09 -10.32
CA TYR A 81 -5.23 3.26 -10.62
C TYR A 81 -5.31 3.64 -12.09
N GLU A 82 -5.05 2.69 -13.00
CA GLU A 82 -5.10 2.90 -14.45
C GLU A 82 -6.46 3.45 -14.92
N SER A 83 -7.54 2.92 -14.35
CA SER A 83 -8.90 3.34 -14.73
C SER A 83 -9.30 4.71 -14.19
N ASN A 84 -8.55 5.28 -13.23
CA ASN A 84 -8.95 6.49 -12.51
C ASN A 84 -7.81 7.51 -12.36
N LYS A 85 -6.76 7.46 -13.15
CA LYS A 85 -5.54 8.31 -13.03
C LYS A 85 -5.81 9.80 -12.86
N GLU A 86 -6.87 10.29 -13.50
CA GLU A 86 -7.21 11.71 -13.43
C GLU A 86 -7.76 12.13 -12.06
N LEU A 87 -8.43 11.22 -11.36
CA LEU A 87 -9.16 11.49 -10.12
C LEU A 87 -8.56 10.86 -8.88
N LEU A 88 -7.75 9.81 -9.04
CA LEU A 88 -7.21 8.99 -7.96
C LEU A 88 -5.70 8.83 -8.07
N VAL A 89 -5.00 8.99 -6.97
CA VAL A 89 -3.60 8.57 -6.82
C VAL A 89 -3.52 7.48 -5.77
N ILE A 90 -2.87 6.37 -6.11
CA ILE A 90 -2.51 5.32 -5.16
C ILE A 90 -1.04 5.49 -4.82
N ILE A 91 -0.68 5.37 -3.54
CA ILE A 91 0.69 5.45 -3.07
C ILE A 91 0.96 4.24 -2.18
N ALA A 92 1.91 3.39 -2.58
CA ALA A 92 2.34 2.25 -1.80
C ALA A 92 3.45 2.62 -0.81
N PHE A 93 3.33 2.12 0.41
CA PHE A 93 4.32 2.22 1.47
C PHE A 93 4.79 0.82 1.86
N PRO A 94 5.88 0.32 1.27
CA PRO A 94 6.44 -0.97 1.65
C PRO A 94 6.91 -0.95 3.10
N ALA A 95 6.46 -1.94 3.88
CA ALA A 95 6.79 -2.04 5.29
C ALA A 95 7.05 -3.48 5.73
N ASN A 96 8.13 -3.69 6.50
CA ASN A 96 8.51 -4.99 7.03
C ASN A 96 7.95 -5.28 8.44
N ASP A 97 7.17 -4.35 8.99
CA ASP A 97 6.68 -4.39 10.37
C ASP A 97 5.60 -5.45 10.61
N PHE A 98 4.97 -5.94 9.54
CA PHE A 98 3.89 -6.91 9.61
C PHE A 98 4.38 -8.32 9.25
N GLY A 99 4.94 -9.03 10.23
CA GLY A 99 5.39 -10.41 10.05
C GLY A 99 6.62 -10.59 9.16
N ALA A 100 7.47 -9.55 9.04
CA ALA A 100 8.70 -9.57 8.24
C ALA A 100 8.47 -9.99 6.77
N GLN A 101 7.38 -9.51 6.17
CA GLN A 101 6.96 -9.89 4.82
C GLN A 101 7.51 -9.00 3.71
N GLU A 102 8.35 -8.00 4.03
CA GLU A 102 9.02 -7.10 3.07
C GLU A 102 10.51 -6.99 3.37
N GLN A 103 11.26 -8.05 3.08
CA GLN A 103 12.70 -8.12 3.38
C GLN A 103 13.58 -7.49 2.30
N GLY A 104 13.06 -7.33 1.07
CA GLY A 104 13.80 -6.81 -0.08
C GLY A 104 14.32 -5.39 0.10
N SER A 105 15.33 -5.02 -0.69
CA SER A 105 15.75 -3.63 -0.85
C SER A 105 14.71 -2.84 -1.67
N ASP A 106 14.83 -1.51 -1.69
CA ASP A 106 13.92 -0.66 -2.49
C ASP A 106 13.96 -1.04 -3.99
N GLU A 107 15.14 -1.39 -4.52
CA GLU A 107 15.32 -1.81 -5.91
C GLU A 107 14.65 -3.18 -6.17
N GLN A 108 14.78 -4.12 -5.23
CA GLN A 108 14.15 -5.44 -5.32
C GLN A 108 12.63 -5.32 -5.28
N ILE A 109 12.09 -4.46 -4.41
CA ILE A 109 10.65 -4.18 -4.31
C ILE A 109 10.15 -3.55 -5.61
N ALA A 110 10.87 -2.56 -6.15
CA ALA A 110 10.51 -1.92 -7.41
C ALA A 110 10.44 -2.92 -8.57
N ALA A 111 11.48 -3.76 -8.70
CA ALA A 111 11.54 -4.79 -9.72
C ALA A 111 10.41 -5.83 -9.55
N PHE A 112 10.16 -6.28 -8.33
CA PHE A 112 9.09 -7.22 -8.01
C PHE A 112 7.71 -6.68 -8.42
N CYS A 113 7.39 -5.46 -8.02
CA CYS A 113 6.09 -4.83 -8.32
C CYS A 113 5.90 -4.63 -9.83
N LYS A 114 6.95 -4.17 -10.52
CA LYS A 114 6.90 -3.93 -11.96
C LYS A 114 6.78 -5.22 -12.76
N VAL A 115 7.60 -6.22 -12.45
CA VAL A 115 7.67 -7.47 -13.24
C VAL A 115 6.45 -8.35 -13.02
N ASN A 116 5.97 -8.47 -11.76
CA ASN A 116 4.90 -9.41 -11.43
C ASN A 116 3.49 -8.80 -11.57
N PHE A 117 3.34 -7.49 -11.43
CA PHE A 117 2.03 -6.82 -11.37
C PHE A 117 1.91 -5.59 -12.28
N GLY A 118 2.98 -5.21 -12.97
CA GLY A 118 2.97 -4.05 -13.86
C GLY A 118 2.71 -2.72 -13.16
N VAL A 119 3.01 -2.62 -11.84
CA VAL A 119 2.69 -1.44 -11.03
C VAL A 119 3.27 -0.17 -11.62
N THR A 120 2.42 0.84 -11.80
CA THR A 120 2.76 2.18 -12.32
C THR A 120 2.49 3.31 -11.32
N PHE A 121 1.73 3.07 -10.27
CA PHE A 121 1.53 4.06 -9.20
C PHE A 121 2.80 4.22 -8.33
N PRO A 122 2.97 5.38 -7.66
CA PRO A 122 4.10 5.66 -6.80
C PRO A 122 4.32 4.62 -5.70
N ILE A 123 5.56 4.14 -5.58
CA ILE A 123 6.02 3.30 -4.47
C ILE A 123 7.03 4.13 -3.68
N MET A 124 6.77 4.32 -2.40
CA MET A 124 7.67 5.04 -1.50
C MET A 124 8.82 4.16 -1.04
N LYS A 125 9.88 4.79 -0.55
CA LYS A 125 10.99 4.11 0.10
C LYS A 125 10.47 3.26 1.26
N LYS A 126 10.98 2.02 1.36
CA LYS A 126 10.64 1.12 2.46
C LYS A 126 10.94 1.78 3.80
N GLY A 127 10.02 1.69 4.74
CA GLY A 127 10.17 2.30 6.05
C GLY A 127 9.31 1.62 7.12
N GLY A 128 9.53 2.03 8.38
CA GLY A 128 8.67 1.65 9.49
C GLY A 128 7.35 2.45 9.45
N VAL A 129 6.24 1.76 9.72
CA VAL A 129 4.90 2.34 9.73
C VAL A 129 4.17 2.15 11.05
N ILE A 130 4.75 1.41 11.98
CA ILE A 130 4.26 1.27 13.35
C ILE A 130 5.04 2.19 14.29
N ARG A 131 4.39 2.58 15.40
CA ARG A 131 5.05 3.39 16.42
C ARG A 131 6.19 2.56 17.06
N ASN A 132 7.39 3.12 17.12
CA ASN A 132 8.63 2.49 17.63
C ASN A 132 9.29 1.46 16.70
N SER A 133 9.02 1.50 15.39
CA SER A 133 9.79 0.75 14.40
C SER A 133 11.01 1.52 13.91
#